data_e53697a169bfde5b262bfee827b5d807
#
_entry.id   e53697a169bfde5b262bfee827b5d807
#
_cell.length_a   1.000
_cell.length_b   1.000
_cell.length_c   1.000
_cell.angle_alpha   90.00
_cell.angle_beta   90.00
_cell.angle_gamma   90.00
#
_symmetry.space_group_name_H-M   'P 1'
#
loop_
_entity.id
_entity.type
_entity.pdbx_description
1 polymer ?
#
loop_
_entity_poly.entity_id
_entity_poly.type
_entity_poly.pdbx_seq_one_letter_code
_entity_poly.pdbx_strand_id
1 'polypeptide(L)'
;MIKLKTIFITAVAVIISSQAIARDQIKIVGSSTVYPDTTVVAERFGKQGKFKTPVVESTGTGGGFKSFCGGVGVQHPDMTGASRAIKKDEMELCVKMVSQKLLSYLLVTMV
;
A
#
# COMPACT_ATOMS: atom_id res chain seq x y z
N MET A 1 -31.19 -36.15 16.65
CA MET A 1 -29.74 -36.39 16.47
C MET A 1 -29.12 -35.68 15.26
N ILE A 2 -29.85 -35.53 14.17
CA ILE A 2 -29.32 -34.84 12.97
C ILE A 2 -29.17 -33.33 13.15
N LYS A 3 -29.97 -32.71 13.99
CA LYS A 3 -30.00 -31.26 14.22
C LYS A 3 -28.73 -30.69 14.93
N LEU A 4 -28.06 -31.50 15.73
CA LEU A 4 -26.86 -31.03 16.48
C LEU A 4 -25.61 -30.98 15.60
N LYS A 5 -25.49 -31.85 14.60
CA LYS A 5 -24.37 -31.87 13.65
C LYS A 5 -24.46 -30.74 12.62
N THR A 6 -25.66 -30.33 12.26
CA THR A 6 -25.89 -29.22 11.31
C THR A 6 -25.55 -27.86 11.92
N ILE A 7 -25.78 -27.69 13.22
CA ILE A 7 -25.45 -26.44 13.94
C ILE A 7 -23.95 -26.26 14.07
N PHE A 8 -23.16 -27.32 14.17
CA PHE A 8 -21.71 -27.25 14.30
C PHE A 8 -21.01 -26.84 12.99
N ILE A 9 -21.58 -27.20 11.84
CA ILE A 9 -21.01 -26.85 10.52
C ILE A 9 -21.25 -25.40 10.17
N THR A 10 -22.39 -24.83 10.60
CA THR A 10 -22.70 -23.41 10.37
C THR A 10 -21.86 -22.46 11.24
N ALA A 11 -21.42 -22.88 12.41
CA ALA A 11 -20.62 -22.07 13.31
C ALA A 11 -19.15 -21.90 12.87
N VAL A 12 -18.63 -22.82 12.06
CA VAL A 12 -17.23 -22.78 11.57
C VAL A 12 -17.07 -21.88 10.34
N ALA A 13 -18.14 -21.62 9.60
CA ALA A 13 -18.11 -20.81 8.38
C ALA A 13 -17.98 -19.29 8.61
N VAL A 14 -18.14 -18.81 9.84
CA VAL A 14 -18.18 -17.36 10.15
C VAL A 14 -16.82 -16.77 10.59
N ILE A 15 -15.76 -17.59 10.73
CA ILE A 15 -14.47 -17.14 11.29
C ILE A 15 -13.41 -16.87 10.21
N ILE A 16 -13.80 -16.80 8.93
CA ILE A 16 -12.88 -16.24 7.92
C ILE A 16 -13.20 -14.75 7.74
N SER A 17 -13.08 -14.00 8.83
CA SER A 17 -12.89 -12.56 8.73
C SER A 17 -11.50 -12.35 8.13
N SER A 18 -11.45 -11.98 6.86
CA SER A 18 -10.24 -11.50 6.21
C SER A 18 -9.67 -10.35 7.05
N GLN A 19 -8.67 -10.65 7.85
CA GLN A 19 -7.90 -9.67 8.58
C GLN A 19 -7.23 -8.80 7.52
N ALA A 20 -7.73 -7.60 7.32
CA ALA A 20 -7.02 -6.59 6.57
C ALA A 20 -5.73 -6.29 7.33
N ILE A 21 -4.61 -6.86 6.88
CA ILE A 21 -3.30 -6.58 7.47
C ILE A 21 -2.95 -5.15 7.06
N ALA A 22 -3.23 -4.20 7.94
CA ALA A 22 -2.76 -2.83 7.80
C ALA A 22 -1.29 -2.76 8.19
N ARG A 23 -0.46 -2.17 7.34
CA ARG A 23 0.93 -1.85 7.69
C ARG A 23 0.94 -0.65 8.65
N ASP A 24 1.63 -0.80 9.77
CA ASP A 24 1.77 0.25 10.80
C ASP A 24 3.02 1.14 10.60
N GLN A 25 3.72 0.97 9.51
CA GLN A 25 4.96 1.68 9.18
C GLN A 25 4.92 2.19 7.74
N ILE A 26 5.16 3.49 7.55
CA ILE A 26 5.19 4.13 6.23
C ILE A 26 6.39 3.63 5.44
N LYS A 27 6.18 3.24 4.20
CA LYS A 27 7.23 2.88 3.25
C LYS A 27 7.35 3.95 2.16
N ILE A 28 8.55 4.53 2.04
CA ILE A 28 8.89 5.58 1.07
C ILE A 28 9.97 5.03 0.12
N VAL A 29 9.77 5.18 -1.16
CA VAL A 29 10.74 4.78 -2.18
C VAL A 29 11.05 5.95 -3.11
N GLY A 30 12.07 5.85 -3.95
CA GLY A 30 12.23 6.80 -5.04
C GLY A 30 13.64 7.34 -5.23
N SER A 31 13.75 8.61 -5.58
CA SER A 31 14.97 9.28 -6.02
C SER A 31 16.14 9.14 -5.04
N SER A 32 17.27 8.68 -5.57
CA SER A 32 18.55 8.66 -4.82
C SER A 32 19.06 10.06 -4.48
N THR A 33 18.72 11.07 -5.26
CA THR A 33 19.07 12.46 -5.00
C THR A 33 18.32 13.03 -3.78
N VAL A 34 17.04 12.67 -3.63
CA VAL A 34 16.19 13.14 -2.53
C VAL A 34 16.30 12.24 -1.29
N TYR A 35 16.87 11.07 -1.45
CA TYR A 35 16.98 10.06 -0.39
C TYR A 35 17.59 10.57 0.92
N PRO A 36 18.73 11.33 0.93
CA PRO A 36 19.33 11.80 2.18
C PRO A 36 18.37 12.70 2.97
N ASP A 37 17.72 13.64 2.31
CA ASP A 37 16.79 14.59 2.94
C ASP A 37 15.54 13.85 3.47
N THR A 38 15.00 12.94 2.66
CA THR A 38 13.86 12.11 3.06
C THR A 38 14.17 11.25 4.29
N THR A 39 15.39 10.71 4.36
CA THR A 39 15.84 9.90 5.52
C THR A 39 15.90 10.74 6.79
N VAL A 40 16.44 11.95 6.73
CA VAL A 40 16.49 12.88 7.88
C VAL A 40 15.07 13.20 8.37
N VAL A 41 14.14 13.48 7.46
CA VAL A 41 12.74 13.78 7.80
C VAL A 41 12.07 12.55 8.44
N ALA A 42 12.27 11.34 7.88
CA ALA A 42 11.73 10.10 8.40
C ALA A 42 12.24 9.81 9.83
N GLU A 43 13.54 10.00 10.07
CA GLU A 43 14.12 9.84 11.41
C GLU A 43 13.55 10.84 12.42
N ARG A 44 13.41 12.10 12.03
CA ARG A 44 12.81 13.12 12.91
C ARG A 44 11.36 12.81 13.22
N PHE A 45 10.61 12.33 12.24
CA PHE A 45 9.23 11.88 12.45
C PHE A 45 9.16 10.72 13.44
N GLY A 46 10.01 9.70 13.30
CA GLY A 46 10.06 8.56 14.22
C GLY A 46 10.46 8.94 15.65
N LYS A 47 11.36 9.92 15.81
CA LYS A 47 11.80 10.44 17.12
C LYS A 47 10.68 11.13 17.91
N GLN A 48 9.57 11.50 17.28
CA GLN A 48 8.40 12.04 17.98
C GLN A 48 7.68 10.99 18.86
N GLY A 49 7.99 9.72 18.68
CA GLY A 49 7.54 8.62 19.55
C GLY A 49 6.09 8.18 19.37
N LYS A 50 5.33 8.80 18.47
CA LYS A 50 3.92 8.45 18.22
C LYS A 50 3.74 7.33 17.20
N PHE A 51 4.65 7.25 16.24
CA PHE A 51 4.59 6.32 15.12
C PHE A 51 5.97 5.72 14.86
N LYS A 52 6.00 4.57 14.22
CA LYS A 52 7.26 3.96 13.77
C LYS A 52 7.97 4.85 12.76
N THR A 53 9.30 4.85 12.81
CA THR A 53 10.14 5.55 11.82
C THR A 53 9.83 5.01 10.43
N PRO A 54 9.49 5.87 9.44
CA PRO A 54 9.28 5.43 8.07
C PRO A 54 10.51 4.72 7.50
N VAL A 55 10.28 3.69 6.70
CA VAL A 55 11.34 3.04 5.92
C VAL A 55 11.55 3.81 4.63
N VAL A 56 12.78 4.20 4.34
CA VAL A 56 13.13 4.92 3.11
C VAL A 56 14.08 4.07 2.28
N GLU A 57 13.74 3.83 1.02
CA GLU A 57 14.54 3.04 0.08
C GLU A 57 14.91 3.88 -1.15
N SER A 58 16.18 3.83 -1.54
CA SER A 58 16.68 4.48 -2.76
C SER A 58 16.51 3.55 -3.97
N THR A 59 15.48 3.79 -4.77
CA THR A 59 15.16 2.99 -5.97
C THR A 59 15.34 3.77 -7.28
N GLY A 60 15.75 5.04 -7.18
CA GLY A 60 15.69 5.99 -8.28
C GLY A 60 14.26 6.47 -8.57
N THR A 61 14.10 7.64 -9.20
CA THR A 61 12.78 8.24 -9.49
C THR A 61 11.89 7.31 -10.32
N GLY A 62 12.43 6.70 -11.38
CA GLY A 62 11.66 5.78 -12.24
C GLY A 62 11.25 4.48 -11.52
N GLY A 63 12.17 3.91 -10.74
CA GLY A 63 11.88 2.74 -9.90
C GLY A 63 10.81 3.04 -8.85
N GLY A 64 10.87 4.23 -8.25
CA GLY A 64 9.88 4.72 -7.31
C GLY A 64 8.49 4.81 -7.92
N PHE A 65 8.33 5.47 -9.06
CA PHE A 65 7.04 5.53 -9.77
C PHE A 65 6.51 4.16 -10.17
N LYS A 66 7.38 3.29 -10.69
CA LYS A 66 6.99 1.93 -11.07
C LYS A 66 6.43 1.15 -9.87
N SER A 67 7.07 1.22 -8.73
CA SER A 67 6.63 0.53 -7.51
C SER A 67 5.36 1.14 -6.93
N PHE A 68 5.29 2.47 -6.87
CA PHE A 68 4.15 3.21 -6.32
C PHE A 68 2.90 3.07 -7.19
N CYS A 69 3.03 3.22 -8.49
CA CYS A 69 1.92 3.11 -9.45
C CYS A 69 1.64 1.65 -9.87
N GLY A 70 2.41 0.68 -9.40
CA GLY A 70 2.20 -0.74 -9.67
C GLY A 70 1.07 -1.38 -8.90
N GLY A 71 0.56 -0.73 -7.86
CA GLY A 71 -0.55 -1.26 -7.05
C GLY A 71 -0.76 -0.55 -5.73
N VAL A 72 -1.68 -1.09 -4.95
CA VAL A 72 -2.07 -0.59 -3.62
C VAL A 72 -1.99 -1.74 -2.61
N GLY A 73 -1.72 -1.42 -1.36
CA GLY A 73 -1.66 -2.37 -0.26
C GLY A 73 -0.25 -2.55 0.30
N VAL A 74 -0.10 -3.48 1.23
CA VAL A 74 1.14 -3.67 2.01
C VAL A 74 2.37 -4.06 1.16
N GLN A 75 2.16 -4.55 -0.05
CA GLN A 75 3.22 -4.92 -0.99
C GLN A 75 3.82 -3.71 -1.72
N HIS A 76 3.11 -2.58 -1.73
CA HIS A 76 3.48 -1.37 -2.44
C HIS A 76 3.86 -0.25 -1.48
N PRO A 77 4.72 0.71 -1.90
CA PRO A 77 5.05 1.86 -1.07
C PRO A 77 3.86 2.82 -0.90
N ASP A 78 3.88 3.59 0.18
CA ASP A 78 2.87 4.61 0.48
C ASP A 78 3.20 5.95 -0.18
N MET A 79 4.49 6.20 -0.43
CA MET A 79 4.99 7.44 -1.01
C MET A 79 6.14 7.16 -1.98
N THR A 80 6.31 8.05 -2.95
CA THR A 80 7.50 8.06 -3.81
C THR A 80 8.10 9.45 -3.92
N GLY A 81 9.41 9.54 -3.74
CA GLY A 81 10.19 10.76 -3.94
C GLY A 81 10.70 10.86 -5.38
N ALA A 82 10.67 12.06 -5.96
CA ALA A 82 11.12 12.31 -7.31
C ALA A 82 12.05 13.52 -7.39
N SER A 83 13.12 13.42 -8.19
CA SER A 83 14.02 14.53 -8.53
C SER A 83 13.76 15.12 -9.93
N ARG A 84 12.71 14.66 -10.60
CA ARG A 84 12.24 15.14 -11.90
C ARG A 84 10.72 15.02 -12.00
N ALA A 85 10.14 15.67 -12.99
CA ALA A 85 8.73 15.48 -13.31
C ALA A 85 8.44 14.03 -13.73
N ILE A 86 7.21 13.59 -13.46
CA ILE A 86 6.70 12.29 -13.90
C ILE A 86 6.66 12.23 -15.43
N LYS A 87 7.05 11.11 -16.02
CA LYS A 87 6.98 10.87 -17.47
C LYS A 87 5.57 10.40 -17.85
N LYS A 88 5.28 10.47 -19.15
CA LYS A 88 3.97 10.08 -19.68
C LYS A 88 3.63 8.61 -19.40
N ASP A 89 4.56 7.71 -19.65
CA ASP A 89 4.41 6.27 -19.38
C ASP A 89 4.21 5.95 -17.89
N GLU A 90 4.91 6.67 -17.03
CA GLU A 90 4.75 6.57 -15.57
C GLU A 90 3.35 7.07 -15.14
N MET A 91 2.90 8.18 -15.70
CA MET A 91 1.56 8.72 -15.46
C MET A 91 0.46 7.74 -15.93
N GLU A 92 0.62 7.16 -17.12
CA GLU A 92 -0.32 6.18 -17.67
C GLU A 92 -0.43 4.94 -16.77
N LEU A 93 0.69 4.46 -16.21
CA LEU A 93 0.71 3.36 -15.24
C LEU A 93 -0.08 3.72 -13.98
N CYS A 94 0.11 4.91 -13.43
CA CYS A 94 -0.61 5.38 -12.25
C CYS A 94 -2.13 5.49 -12.52
N VAL A 95 -2.52 6.07 -13.63
CA VAL A 95 -3.94 6.23 -14.02
C VAL A 95 -4.60 4.86 -14.21
N LYS A 96 -3.93 3.92 -14.86
CA LYS A 96 -4.41 2.55 -15.05
C LYS A 96 -4.66 1.85 -13.71
N MET A 97 -3.73 1.96 -12.77
CA MET A 97 -3.87 1.37 -11.44
C MET A 97 -5.07 1.96 -10.68
N VAL A 98 -5.24 3.27 -10.67
CA VAL A 98 -6.36 3.95 -10.01
C VAL A 98 -7.69 3.53 -10.64
N SER A 99 -7.78 3.49 -11.96
CA SER A 99 -8.99 3.08 -12.68
C SER A 99 -9.39 1.64 -12.38
N GLN A 100 -8.43 0.72 -12.35
CA GLN A 100 -8.69 -0.68 -12.01
C GLN A 100 -9.18 -0.82 -10.56
N LYS A 101 -8.59 -0.07 -9.63
CA LYS A 101 -9.01 -0.09 -8.23
C LYS A 101 -10.42 0.48 -8.06
N LEU A 102 -10.73 1.59 -8.71
CA LEU A 102 -12.06 2.20 -8.68
C LEU A 102 -13.13 1.23 -9.22
N LEU A 103 -12.84 0.57 -10.34
CA LEU A 103 -13.74 -0.40 -10.94
C LEU A 103 -14.00 -1.58 -10.00
N SER A 104 -12.98 -2.09 -9.32
CA SER A 104 -13.13 -3.18 -8.35
C SER A 104 -14.03 -2.80 -7.17
N TYR A 105 -13.93 -1.56 -6.67
CA TYR A 105 -14.81 -1.07 -5.61
C TYR A 105 -16.26 -0.93 -6.09
N LEU A 106 -16.49 -0.39 -7.30
CA LEU A 106 -17.83 -0.25 -7.86
C LEU A 106 -18.51 -1.62 -8.05
N LEU A 107 -17.79 -2.61 -8.54
CA LEU A 107 -18.32 -3.98 -8.70
C LEU A 107 -18.72 -4.61 -7.36
N VAL A 108 -17.94 -4.41 -6.31
CA VAL A 108 -18.23 -4.92 -4.96
C VAL A 108 -19.46 -4.25 -4.34
N THR A 109 -19.67 -2.96 -4.61
CA THR A 109 -20.84 -2.22 -4.06
C THR A 109 -22.12 -2.47 -4.80
N MET A 110 -22.09 -3.05 -6.01
CA MET A 110 -23.27 -3.36 -6.82
C MET A 110 -23.82 -4.80 -6.60
N VAL A 111 -23.16 -5.60 -5.79
CA VAL A 111 -23.57 -6.96 -5.41
C VAL A 111 -24.16 -6.95 -4.01
#